data_cabbbda7239bb5f936a6e8f3b42f8d36
#
_entry.id   cabbbda7239bb5f936a6e8f3b42f8d36
#
_cell.length_a   1.000
_cell.length_b   1.000
_cell.length_c   1.000
_cell.angle_alpha   90.00
_cell.angle_beta   90.00
_cell.angle_gamma   90.00
#
_symmetry.space_group_name_H-M   'P 1'
#
loop_
_entity.id
_entity.type
_entity.pdbx_description
1 polymer ?
#
loop_
_entity_poly.entity_id
_entity_poly.type
_entity_poly.pdbx_seq_one_letter_code
_entity_poly.pdbx_strand_id
1 'polypeptide(L)'
;MCIRDRYKIYLKYVSPEDIHVYSIDEVFMDITKYLSTSKMTPKEFAAQILKDIYHSTGLTATAGIGTNLYLSKIAMDIGAKHINSEKNDLRIALLDEKRYRQFLWNHKPITDFWRVGKGYAKKLEKEGLYTMGDIAKCSVGADDEYYNEKLLYDLFGVNAELLIDHAWGYEPCTMQDIKRYKPERNSIGTGQVLSCPYNFEKTKLIVKEMLDLLALDLVGKSLVTNQIVLTIGYDKDNDYDGEMMIDRYNRKIPKRAHGTIHIDRYTSSSKLITKEVMKKIDVLVNKKLLVKRINITACNVIYEEDALSLIHI
;
A
#
# COMPACT_ATOMS: atom_id res chain seq x y z
N MET A 1 -7.00 -18.24 9.38
CA MET A 1 -6.80 -18.89 8.06
C MET A 1 -5.90 -18.01 7.22
N CYS A 2 -4.81 -18.56 6.71
CA CYS A 2 -3.68 -17.78 6.19
C CYS A 2 -3.87 -17.52 4.68
N ILE A 3 -3.38 -16.38 4.18
CA ILE A 3 -3.22 -16.07 2.74
C ILE A 3 -2.54 -17.23 2.00
N ARG A 4 -1.62 -17.93 2.68
CA ARG A 4 -0.91 -19.11 2.17
C ARG A 4 -1.85 -20.22 1.68
N ASP A 5 -3.01 -20.40 2.32
CA ASP A 5 -3.95 -21.46 1.95
C ASP A 5 -4.71 -21.10 0.67
N ARG A 6 -5.11 -19.83 0.52
CA ARG A 6 -5.72 -19.34 -0.73
C ARG A 6 -4.72 -19.35 -1.88
N TYR A 7 -3.46 -18.97 -1.63
CA TYR A 7 -2.43 -18.98 -2.65
C TYR A 7 -2.17 -20.39 -3.23
N LYS A 8 -2.23 -21.44 -2.38
CA LYS A 8 -2.14 -22.84 -2.84
C LYS A 8 -3.29 -23.21 -3.79
N ILE A 9 -4.47 -22.62 -3.60
CA ILE A 9 -5.60 -22.85 -4.52
C ILE A 9 -5.33 -22.18 -5.85
N TYR A 10 -4.85 -20.95 -5.87
CA TYR A 10 -4.50 -20.23 -7.10
C TYR A 10 -3.47 -21.00 -7.93
N LEU A 11 -2.48 -21.63 -7.29
CA LEU A 11 -1.44 -22.42 -7.95
C LEU A 11 -1.96 -23.67 -8.68
N LYS A 12 -3.20 -24.11 -8.42
CA LYS A 12 -3.83 -25.19 -9.21
C LYS A 12 -4.23 -24.73 -10.61
N TYR A 13 -4.40 -23.42 -10.81
CA TYR A 13 -4.95 -22.80 -12.02
C TYR A 13 -3.93 -22.00 -12.79
N VAL A 14 -3.03 -21.31 -12.09
CA VAL A 14 -2.14 -20.29 -12.65
C VAL A 14 -0.74 -20.48 -12.05
N SER A 15 0.29 -20.38 -12.86
CA SER A 15 1.67 -20.52 -12.40
C SER A 15 2.12 -19.30 -11.55
N PRO A 16 3.12 -19.47 -10.66
CA PRO A 16 3.58 -18.40 -9.78
C PRO A 16 4.04 -17.12 -10.51
N GLU A 17 4.56 -17.29 -11.75
CA GLU A 17 5.04 -16.19 -12.58
C GLU A 17 3.91 -15.24 -12.99
N ASP A 18 2.69 -15.79 -13.14
CA ASP A 18 1.52 -15.04 -13.56
C ASP A 18 0.63 -14.61 -12.38
N ILE A 19 1.11 -14.78 -11.14
CA ILE A 19 0.43 -14.34 -9.91
C ILE A 19 1.27 -13.26 -9.21
N HIS A 20 0.65 -12.11 -8.92
CA HIS A 20 1.20 -11.08 -8.03
C HIS A 20 0.35 -10.96 -6.77
N VAL A 21 0.95 -11.22 -5.61
CA VAL A 21 0.30 -10.98 -4.30
C VAL A 21 0.38 -9.49 -4.01
N TYR A 22 -0.76 -8.81 -4.17
CA TYR A 22 -0.88 -7.37 -4.03
C TYR A 22 -1.01 -6.94 -2.56
N SER A 23 -1.81 -7.69 -1.79
CA SER A 23 -2.01 -7.43 -0.36
C SER A 23 -2.22 -8.75 0.40
N ILE A 24 -2.56 -8.66 1.68
CA ILE A 24 -2.77 -9.84 2.54
C ILE A 24 -3.92 -10.74 2.05
N ASP A 25 -4.85 -10.21 1.27
CA ASP A 25 -6.08 -10.86 0.83
C ASP A 25 -6.41 -10.68 -0.66
N GLU A 26 -5.59 -9.95 -1.39
CA GLU A 26 -5.79 -9.65 -2.81
C GLU A 26 -4.60 -10.11 -3.67
N VAL A 27 -4.91 -10.68 -4.84
CA VAL A 27 -3.92 -11.08 -5.84
C VAL A 27 -4.35 -10.60 -7.22
N PHE A 28 -3.36 -10.28 -8.06
CA PHE A 28 -3.56 -10.19 -9.51
C PHE A 28 -3.09 -11.48 -10.16
N MET A 29 -3.81 -11.91 -11.20
CA MET A 29 -3.46 -13.09 -12.00
C MET A 29 -3.59 -12.74 -13.48
N ASP A 30 -2.55 -13.00 -14.27
CA ASP A 30 -2.66 -13.00 -15.73
C ASP A 30 -3.15 -14.36 -16.19
N ILE A 31 -4.40 -14.40 -16.63
CA ILE A 31 -5.05 -15.64 -17.07
C ILE A 31 -5.06 -15.82 -18.58
N THR A 32 -4.48 -14.88 -19.35
CA THR A 32 -4.58 -14.81 -20.81
C THR A 32 -4.21 -16.11 -21.50
N LYS A 33 -3.06 -16.68 -21.16
CA LYS A 33 -2.57 -17.92 -21.77
C LYS A 33 -3.35 -19.18 -21.33
N TYR A 34 -4.02 -19.14 -20.20
CA TYR A 34 -4.77 -20.28 -19.66
C TYR A 34 -6.17 -20.43 -20.30
N LEU A 35 -6.74 -19.33 -20.81
CA LEU A 35 -8.08 -19.35 -21.42
C LEU A 35 -8.12 -20.20 -22.69
N SER A 36 -7.06 -20.14 -23.52
CA SER A 36 -6.97 -20.93 -24.74
C SER A 36 -6.89 -22.43 -24.46
N THR A 37 -6.16 -22.83 -23.42
CA THR A 37 -6.00 -24.23 -23.03
C THR A 37 -7.24 -24.79 -22.33
N SER A 38 -7.86 -24.00 -21.47
CA SER A 38 -9.06 -24.41 -20.71
C SER A 38 -10.34 -24.36 -21.54
N LYS A 39 -10.33 -23.65 -22.68
CA LYS A 39 -11.53 -23.37 -23.52
C LYS A 39 -12.65 -22.67 -22.74
N MET A 40 -12.31 -21.92 -21.71
CA MET A 40 -13.23 -21.18 -20.85
C MET A 40 -13.21 -19.68 -21.18
N THR A 41 -14.34 -19.03 -20.95
CA THR A 41 -14.37 -17.57 -20.90
C THR A 41 -13.68 -17.06 -19.62
N PRO A 42 -13.18 -15.82 -19.57
CA PRO A 42 -12.60 -15.25 -18.36
C PRO A 42 -13.52 -15.34 -17.13
N LYS A 43 -14.84 -15.17 -17.35
CA LYS A 43 -15.85 -15.26 -16.29
C LYS A 43 -16.00 -16.69 -15.75
N GLU A 44 -16.02 -17.69 -16.60
CA GLU A 44 -16.09 -19.11 -16.20
C GLU A 44 -14.83 -19.52 -15.44
N PHE A 45 -13.65 -19.09 -15.93
CA PHE A 45 -12.37 -19.39 -15.26
C PHE A 45 -12.33 -18.77 -13.85
N ALA A 46 -12.68 -17.49 -13.73
CA ALA A 46 -12.77 -16.84 -12.43
C ALA A 46 -13.80 -17.50 -11.51
N ALA A 47 -14.97 -17.89 -12.05
CA ALA A 47 -16.02 -18.56 -11.30
C ALA A 47 -15.56 -19.92 -10.73
N GLN A 48 -14.76 -20.66 -11.50
CA GLN A 48 -14.19 -21.92 -11.05
C GLN A 48 -13.24 -21.73 -9.86
N ILE A 49 -12.35 -20.74 -9.94
CA ILE A 49 -11.43 -20.39 -8.85
C ILE A 49 -12.22 -19.99 -7.58
N LEU A 50 -13.22 -19.12 -7.72
CA LEU A 50 -14.03 -18.67 -6.58
C LEU A 50 -14.79 -19.81 -5.91
N LYS A 51 -15.32 -20.78 -6.69
CA LYS A 51 -15.98 -21.97 -6.17
C LYS A 51 -15.00 -22.87 -5.40
N ASP A 52 -13.80 -23.10 -5.93
CA ASP A 52 -12.76 -23.89 -5.25
C ASP A 52 -12.31 -23.23 -3.93
N ILE A 53 -12.16 -21.89 -3.92
CA ILE A 53 -11.90 -21.15 -2.69
C ILE A 53 -13.01 -21.40 -1.67
N TYR A 54 -14.27 -21.25 -2.06
CA TYR A 54 -15.39 -21.43 -1.16
C TYR A 54 -15.47 -22.87 -0.62
N HIS A 55 -15.37 -23.88 -1.49
CA HIS A 55 -15.41 -25.28 -1.09
C HIS A 55 -14.23 -25.68 -0.19
N SER A 56 -13.03 -25.16 -0.48
CA SER A 56 -11.83 -25.51 0.28
C SER A 56 -11.70 -24.76 1.60
N THR A 57 -12.32 -23.59 1.70
CA THR A 57 -12.05 -22.66 2.81
C THR A 57 -13.29 -22.16 3.54
N GLY A 58 -14.47 -22.30 2.96
CA GLY A 58 -15.71 -21.71 3.45
C GLY A 58 -15.77 -20.16 3.29
N LEU A 59 -14.76 -19.53 2.68
CA LEU A 59 -14.72 -18.08 2.49
C LEU A 59 -15.28 -17.68 1.14
N THR A 60 -16.10 -16.66 1.12
CA THR A 60 -16.50 -16.00 -0.12
C THR A 60 -15.41 -15.04 -0.61
N ALA A 61 -15.27 -14.94 -1.93
CA ALA A 61 -14.35 -13.99 -2.56
C ALA A 61 -15.06 -13.27 -3.72
N THR A 62 -14.45 -12.19 -4.19
CA THR A 62 -14.89 -11.40 -5.34
C THR A 62 -13.82 -11.39 -6.41
N ALA A 63 -14.19 -11.30 -7.67
CA ALA A 63 -13.25 -11.16 -8.77
C ALA A 63 -13.61 -9.98 -9.67
N GLY A 64 -12.59 -9.21 -10.04
CA GLY A 64 -12.66 -8.21 -11.11
C GLY A 64 -11.85 -8.70 -12.30
N ILE A 65 -12.43 -8.65 -13.49
CA ILE A 65 -11.80 -9.03 -14.75
C ILE A 65 -11.63 -7.78 -15.58
N GLY A 66 -10.42 -7.53 -16.05
CA GLY A 66 -10.09 -6.37 -16.87
C GLY A 66 -9.08 -6.71 -17.96
N THR A 67 -8.96 -5.86 -18.95
CA THR A 67 -7.97 -5.96 -20.04
C THR A 67 -6.57 -5.56 -19.58
N ASN A 68 -6.46 -4.90 -18.42
CA ASN A 68 -5.22 -4.53 -17.75
C ASN A 68 -5.37 -4.57 -16.23
N LEU A 69 -4.28 -4.35 -15.49
CA LEU A 69 -4.25 -4.41 -14.02
C LEU A 69 -5.19 -3.36 -13.38
N TYR A 70 -5.23 -2.15 -13.92
CA TYR A 70 -6.10 -1.09 -13.40
C TYR A 70 -7.58 -1.46 -13.55
N LEU A 71 -8.01 -1.84 -14.75
CA LEU A 71 -9.40 -2.18 -15.01
C LEU A 71 -9.87 -3.41 -14.24
N SER A 72 -8.99 -4.42 -14.03
CA SER A 72 -9.33 -5.57 -13.19
C SER A 72 -9.55 -5.16 -11.73
N LYS A 73 -8.73 -4.25 -11.20
CA LYS A 73 -8.87 -3.72 -9.85
C LYS A 73 -10.15 -2.92 -9.69
N ILE A 74 -10.46 -2.01 -10.64
CA ILE A 74 -11.67 -1.20 -10.64
C ILE A 74 -12.92 -2.07 -10.80
N ALA A 75 -12.88 -3.08 -11.66
CA ALA A 75 -13.98 -4.04 -11.80
C ALA A 75 -14.28 -4.73 -10.46
N MET A 76 -13.25 -5.10 -9.70
CA MET A 76 -13.42 -5.71 -8.39
C MET A 76 -13.97 -4.71 -7.36
N ASP A 77 -13.35 -3.55 -7.22
CA ASP A 77 -13.64 -2.61 -6.12
C ASP A 77 -14.97 -1.89 -6.30
N ILE A 78 -15.26 -1.38 -7.51
CA ILE A 78 -16.48 -0.62 -7.79
C ILE A 78 -17.60 -1.55 -8.31
N GLY A 79 -17.26 -2.58 -9.09
CA GLY A 79 -18.22 -3.50 -9.66
C GLY A 79 -18.58 -4.66 -8.74
N ALA A 80 -17.67 -5.64 -8.59
CA ALA A 80 -17.99 -6.91 -7.98
C ALA A 80 -18.34 -6.82 -6.49
N LYS A 81 -17.71 -5.92 -5.72
CA LYS A 81 -18.00 -5.74 -4.28
C LYS A 81 -19.41 -5.21 -4.01
N HIS A 82 -20.04 -4.54 -4.98
CA HIS A 82 -21.36 -3.94 -4.86
C HIS A 82 -22.48 -4.78 -5.48
N ILE A 83 -22.16 -5.95 -6.04
CA ILE A 83 -23.18 -6.89 -6.51
C ILE A 83 -23.89 -7.49 -5.28
N ASN A 84 -25.19 -7.22 -5.14
CA ASN A 84 -26.04 -7.88 -4.15
C ASN A 84 -26.13 -9.38 -4.48
N SER A 85 -25.46 -10.20 -3.69
CA SER A 85 -25.56 -11.65 -3.82
C SER A 85 -26.80 -12.16 -3.08
N GLU A 86 -27.87 -12.37 -3.77
CA GLU A 86 -28.85 -13.35 -3.32
C GLU A 86 -28.20 -14.74 -3.40
N LYS A 87 -28.48 -15.61 -2.42
CA LYS A 87 -27.85 -16.91 -2.18
C LYS A 87 -27.30 -17.61 -3.44
N ASN A 88 -25.98 -17.73 -3.54
CA ASN A 88 -25.17 -18.45 -4.54
C ASN A 88 -24.63 -17.67 -5.75
N ASP A 89 -24.82 -16.38 -5.91
CA ASP A 89 -24.21 -15.66 -7.02
C ASP A 89 -22.76 -15.28 -6.73
N LEU A 90 -21.88 -15.73 -7.62
CA LEU A 90 -20.48 -15.35 -7.60
C LEU A 90 -20.34 -13.87 -7.96
N ARG A 91 -19.74 -13.09 -7.10
CA ARG A 91 -19.51 -11.65 -7.32
C ARG A 91 -18.34 -11.45 -8.29
N ILE A 92 -18.65 -11.39 -9.57
CA ILE A 92 -17.68 -11.20 -10.65
C ILE A 92 -18.14 -10.03 -11.50
N ALA A 93 -17.26 -9.03 -11.67
CA ALA A 93 -17.47 -7.92 -12.59
C ALA A 93 -16.40 -7.94 -13.70
N LEU A 94 -16.74 -7.37 -14.87
CA LEU A 94 -15.88 -7.33 -16.03
C LEU A 94 -15.88 -5.92 -16.61
N LEU A 95 -14.68 -5.35 -16.83
CA LEU A 95 -14.46 -4.07 -17.46
C LEU A 95 -13.44 -4.18 -18.60
N ASP A 96 -13.77 -3.55 -19.71
CA ASP A 96 -12.84 -3.11 -20.73
C ASP A 96 -12.82 -1.57 -20.77
N GLU A 97 -11.93 -0.96 -21.54
CA GLU A 97 -11.77 0.50 -21.62
C GLU A 97 -13.04 1.20 -22.06
N LYS A 98 -13.81 0.58 -22.97
CA LYS A 98 -15.08 1.14 -23.48
C LYS A 98 -16.14 1.17 -22.38
N ARG A 99 -16.35 0.04 -21.68
CA ARG A 99 -17.28 -0.06 -20.56
C ARG A 99 -16.90 0.83 -19.40
N TYR A 100 -15.58 0.90 -19.09
CA TYR A 100 -15.06 1.79 -18.07
C TYR A 100 -15.47 3.24 -18.35
N ARG A 101 -15.20 3.76 -19.54
CA ARG A 101 -15.57 5.12 -19.95
C ARG A 101 -17.08 5.34 -19.95
N GLN A 102 -17.84 4.35 -20.43
CA GLN A 102 -19.29 4.44 -20.51
C GLN A 102 -19.98 4.48 -19.15
N PHE A 103 -19.53 3.68 -18.19
CA PHE A 103 -20.23 3.47 -16.93
C PHE A 103 -19.58 4.15 -15.73
N LEU A 104 -18.27 4.38 -15.75
CA LEU A 104 -17.53 4.83 -14.58
C LEU A 104 -16.91 6.23 -14.69
N TRP A 105 -16.87 6.85 -15.86
CA TRP A 105 -16.33 8.19 -16.00
C TRP A 105 -17.04 9.23 -15.13
N ASN A 106 -18.32 9.06 -14.85
CA ASN A 106 -19.12 9.95 -13.99
C ASN A 106 -19.29 9.41 -12.55
N HIS A 107 -18.64 8.30 -12.22
CA HIS A 107 -18.74 7.71 -10.88
C HIS A 107 -18.17 8.62 -9.80
N LYS A 108 -18.84 8.67 -8.65
CA LYS A 108 -18.46 9.40 -7.45
C LYS A 108 -18.66 8.52 -6.22
N PRO A 109 -17.80 8.67 -5.19
CA PRO A 109 -16.69 9.62 -5.09
C PRO A 109 -15.47 9.15 -5.90
N ILE A 110 -14.62 10.08 -6.33
CA ILE A 110 -13.41 9.78 -7.09
C ILE A 110 -12.39 8.94 -6.27
N THR A 111 -12.50 8.95 -4.94
CA THR A 111 -11.68 8.15 -4.03
C THR A 111 -11.94 6.65 -4.07
N ASP A 112 -12.99 6.19 -4.78
CA ASP A 112 -13.24 4.77 -5.01
C ASP A 112 -12.29 4.19 -6.07
N PHE A 113 -11.68 5.06 -6.86
CA PHE A 113 -10.72 4.65 -7.87
C PHE A 113 -9.35 4.37 -7.27
N TRP A 114 -8.76 3.26 -7.69
CA TRP A 114 -7.44 2.85 -7.26
C TRP A 114 -6.41 3.96 -7.48
N ARG A 115 -5.55 4.19 -6.49
CA ARG A 115 -4.53 5.26 -6.40
C ARG A 115 -5.06 6.69 -6.26
N VAL A 116 -6.35 6.92 -6.23
CA VAL A 116 -6.91 8.24 -5.94
C VAL A 116 -7.28 8.34 -4.46
N GLY A 117 -6.37 8.85 -3.65
CA GLY A 117 -6.60 9.08 -2.23
C GLY A 117 -7.23 10.44 -1.93
N LYS A 118 -7.62 10.68 -0.67
CA LYS A 118 -8.22 11.94 -0.20
C LYS A 118 -7.38 13.19 -0.53
N GLY A 119 -6.04 13.06 -0.58
CA GLY A 119 -5.14 14.16 -0.94
C GLY A 119 -5.29 14.57 -2.41
N TYR A 120 -5.41 13.60 -3.31
CA TYR A 120 -5.67 13.82 -4.73
C TYR A 120 -7.06 14.40 -4.93
N ALA A 121 -8.10 13.78 -4.36
CA ALA A 121 -9.47 14.27 -4.45
C ALA A 121 -9.58 15.74 -4.02
N LYS A 122 -8.99 16.11 -2.87
CA LYS A 122 -9.02 17.50 -2.38
C LYS A 122 -8.32 18.51 -3.31
N LYS A 123 -7.25 18.11 -4.00
CA LYS A 123 -6.60 18.98 -4.99
C LYS A 123 -7.47 19.13 -6.24
N LEU A 124 -8.02 18.02 -6.75
CA LEU A 124 -8.89 18.01 -7.91
C LEU A 124 -10.19 18.80 -7.67
N GLU A 125 -10.83 18.62 -6.51
CA GLU A 125 -12.05 19.34 -6.11
C GLU A 125 -11.85 20.86 -6.09
N LYS A 126 -10.68 21.36 -5.72
CA LYS A 126 -10.37 22.81 -5.76
C LYS A 126 -10.37 23.36 -7.18
N GLU A 127 -10.04 22.54 -8.16
CA GLU A 127 -10.05 22.88 -9.58
C GLU A 127 -11.36 22.50 -10.29
N GLY A 128 -12.39 22.06 -9.53
CA GLY A 128 -13.67 21.67 -10.09
C GLY A 128 -13.68 20.31 -10.82
N LEU A 129 -12.65 19.49 -10.64
CA LEU A 129 -12.52 18.14 -11.21
C LEU A 129 -12.99 17.10 -10.19
N TYR A 130 -14.12 16.45 -10.45
CA TYR A 130 -14.77 15.56 -9.48
C TYR A 130 -14.81 14.10 -9.90
N THR A 131 -14.50 13.81 -11.17
CA THR A 131 -14.65 12.47 -11.76
C THR A 131 -13.45 12.12 -12.63
N MET A 132 -13.28 10.81 -12.91
CA MET A 132 -12.25 10.38 -13.87
C MET A 132 -12.51 10.91 -15.28
N GLY A 133 -13.78 11.08 -15.65
CA GLY A 133 -14.16 11.71 -16.91
C GLY A 133 -13.75 13.19 -16.99
N ASP A 134 -13.80 13.93 -15.87
CA ASP A 134 -13.32 15.32 -15.85
C ASP A 134 -11.80 15.38 -16.06
N ILE A 135 -11.05 14.48 -15.44
CA ILE A 135 -9.59 14.36 -15.63
C ILE A 135 -9.25 14.01 -17.07
N ALA A 136 -9.95 13.02 -17.65
CA ALA A 136 -9.72 12.61 -19.03
C ALA A 136 -10.01 13.75 -20.02
N LYS A 137 -11.07 14.53 -19.81
CA LYS A 137 -11.37 15.71 -20.62
C LYS A 137 -10.33 16.81 -20.44
N CYS A 138 -9.91 17.07 -19.20
CA CYS A 138 -8.87 18.03 -18.89
C CYS A 138 -7.56 17.69 -19.63
N SER A 139 -7.17 16.41 -19.67
CA SER A 139 -5.91 15.99 -20.29
C SER A 139 -5.82 16.20 -21.81
N VAL A 140 -6.93 16.48 -22.48
CA VAL A 140 -6.98 16.73 -23.94
C VAL A 140 -7.40 18.17 -24.28
N GLY A 141 -7.49 19.06 -23.29
CA GLY A 141 -7.74 20.48 -23.50
C GLY A 141 -6.59 21.15 -24.25
N ALA A 142 -6.89 22.20 -24.99
CA ALA A 142 -5.89 22.95 -25.73
C ALA A 142 -4.92 23.68 -24.79
N ASP A 143 -3.70 23.94 -25.25
CA ASP A 143 -2.62 24.54 -24.44
C ASP A 143 -2.97 25.93 -23.88
N ASP A 144 -3.86 26.66 -24.55
CA ASP A 144 -4.34 27.97 -24.17
C ASP A 144 -5.60 27.93 -23.27
N GLU A 145 -6.19 26.77 -23.06
CA GLU A 145 -7.31 26.58 -22.14
C GLU A 145 -6.83 26.39 -20.70
N TYR A 146 -7.69 26.77 -19.73
CA TYR A 146 -7.41 26.55 -18.30
C TYR A 146 -7.33 25.05 -17.95
N TYR A 147 -8.26 24.26 -18.46
CA TYR A 147 -8.30 22.82 -18.28
C TYR A 147 -7.52 22.13 -19.38
N ASN A 148 -6.26 21.87 -19.13
CA ASN A 148 -5.36 21.16 -20.02
C ASN A 148 -4.45 20.22 -19.24
N GLU A 149 -3.61 19.48 -19.94
CA GLU A 149 -2.67 18.53 -19.35
C GLU A 149 -1.71 19.19 -18.35
N LYS A 150 -1.25 20.40 -18.66
CA LYS A 150 -0.32 21.17 -17.81
C LYS A 150 -0.89 21.41 -16.41
N LEU A 151 -2.21 21.69 -16.27
CA LEU A 151 -2.85 21.83 -14.96
C LEU A 151 -2.66 20.57 -14.11
N LEU A 152 -2.82 19.38 -14.71
CA LEU A 152 -2.65 18.10 -14.00
C LEU A 152 -1.19 17.89 -13.57
N TYR A 153 -0.23 18.25 -14.41
CA TYR A 153 1.21 18.20 -14.05
C TYR A 153 1.57 19.21 -12.98
N ASP A 154 1.02 20.41 -12.99
CA ASP A 154 1.24 21.44 -11.95
C ASP A 154 0.69 20.94 -10.57
N LEU A 155 -0.42 20.17 -10.56
CA LEU A 155 -0.99 19.62 -9.34
C LEU A 155 -0.25 18.38 -8.80
N PHE A 156 0.22 17.49 -9.67
CA PHE A 156 0.67 16.15 -9.30
C PHE A 156 2.10 15.80 -9.74
N GLY A 157 2.76 16.67 -10.50
CA GLY A 157 4.08 16.40 -11.09
C GLY A 157 4.00 15.17 -12.00
N VAL A 158 5.06 14.38 -12.07
CA VAL A 158 5.14 13.15 -12.88
C VAL A 158 4.01 12.12 -12.59
N ASN A 159 3.41 12.17 -11.41
CA ASN A 159 2.27 11.31 -11.11
C ASN A 159 0.99 11.66 -11.89
N ALA A 160 0.96 12.79 -12.61
CA ALA A 160 -0.13 13.14 -13.51
C ALA A 160 -0.25 12.14 -14.65
N GLU A 161 0.85 11.62 -15.20
CA GLU A 161 0.85 10.61 -16.27
C GLU A 161 -0.01 9.42 -15.88
N LEU A 162 0.30 8.80 -14.74
CA LEU A 162 -0.46 7.63 -14.28
C LEU A 162 -1.92 7.97 -14.00
N LEU A 163 -2.21 9.17 -13.49
CA LEU A 163 -3.58 9.61 -13.23
C LEU A 163 -4.37 9.79 -14.53
N ILE A 164 -3.75 10.36 -15.55
CA ILE A 164 -4.32 10.55 -16.89
C ILE A 164 -4.56 9.19 -17.55
N ASP A 165 -3.56 8.30 -17.56
CA ASP A 165 -3.69 6.95 -18.10
C ASP A 165 -4.87 6.21 -17.46
N HIS A 166 -4.95 6.22 -16.14
CA HIS A 166 -6.05 5.62 -15.39
C HIS A 166 -7.41 6.28 -15.71
N ALA A 167 -7.45 7.60 -15.93
CA ALA A 167 -8.68 8.28 -16.33
C ALA A 167 -9.19 7.81 -17.71
N TRP A 168 -8.29 7.43 -18.60
CA TRP A 168 -8.62 6.82 -19.89
C TRP A 168 -8.87 5.31 -19.82
N GLY A 169 -8.58 4.66 -18.67
CA GLY A 169 -8.67 3.22 -18.47
C GLY A 169 -7.45 2.46 -18.99
N TYR A 170 -6.33 3.14 -19.14
CA TYR A 170 -5.07 2.57 -19.60
C TYR A 170 -4.15 2.26 -18.41
N GLU A 171 -3.39 1.17 -18.51
CA GLU A 171 -2.34 0.78 -17.55
C GLU A 171 -1.25 0.03 -18.32
N PRO A 172 -0.08 0.64 -18.51
CA PRO A 172 1.01 0.03 -19.26
C PRO A 172 1.74 -1.07 -18.49
N CYS A 173 1.64 -1.06 -17.14
CA CYS A 173 2.35 -2.02 -16.30
C CYS A 173 1.82 -3.44 -16.52
N THR A 174 2.71 -4.36 -16.85
CA THR A 174 2.40 -5.78 -17.05
C THR A 174 2.81 -6.62 -15.83
N MET A 175 2.36 -7.88 -15.79
CA MET A 175 2.81 -8.85 -14.79
C MET A 175 4.35 -9.06 -14.84
N GLN A 176 4.93 -9.02 -16.05
CA GLN A 176 6.39 -9.14 -16.22
C GLN A 176 7.14 -7.94 -15.64
N ASP A 177 6.62 -6.73 -15.82
CA ASP A 177 7.22 -5.52 -15.26
C ASP A 177 7.23 -5.59 -13.74
N ILE A 178 6.11 -6.00 -13.12
CA ILE A 178 6.03 -6.22 -11.68
C ILE A 178 7.08 -7.24 -11.21
N LYS A 179 7.24 -8.35 -11.91
CA LYS A 179 8.18 -9.42 -11.54
C LYS A 179 9.65 -9.01 -11.72
N ARG A 180 9.94 -8.17 -12.70
CA ARG A 180 11.29 -7.64 -12.95
C ARG A 180 11.66 -6.48 -12.04
N TYR A 181 10.67 -5.78 -11.48
CA TYR A 181 10.90 -4.61 -10.67
C TYR A 181 11.67 -4.94 -9.40
N LYS A 182 12.83 -4.31 -9.25
CA LYS A 182 13.62 -4.33 -8.02
C LYS A 182 13.53 -2.95 -7.39
N PRO A 183 12.82 -2.80 -6.26
CA PRO A 183 12.70 -1.50 -5.62
C PRO A 183 14.08 -1.04 -5.11
N GLU A 184 14.46 0.16 -5.44
CA GLU A 184 15.55 0.87 -4.77
C GLU A 184 15.08 1.22 -3.36
N ARG A 185 15.53 0.45 -2.38
CA ARG A 185 15.11 0.62 -0.98
C ARG A 185 16.09 1.48 -0.23
N ASN A 186 15.70 2.71 0.04
CA ASN A 186 16.46 3.61 0.91
C ASN A 186 16.05 3.46 2.38
N SER A 187 14.94 2.77 2.67
CA SER A 187 14.44 2.56 4.03
C SER A 187 13.54 1.33 4.16
N ILE A 188 13.51 0.75 5.36
CA ILE A 188 12.56 -0.29 5.76
C ILE A 188 11.94 0.15 7.07
N GLY A 189 10.60 0.18 7.13
CA GLY A 189 9.88 0.60 8.32
C GLY A 189 8.83 -0.39 8.77
N THR A 190 8.59 -0.39 10.08
CA THR A 190 7.50 -1.11 10.72
C THR A 190 6.73 -0.18 11.65
N GLY A 191 5.42 -0.38 11.77
CA GLY A 191 4.58 0.42 12.64
C GLY A 191 3.52 -0.41 13.33
N GLN A 192 3.26 -0.09 14.60
CA GLN A 192 2.25 -0.76 15.40
C GLN A 192 1.32 0.24 16.06
N VAL A 193 0.01 -0.01 15.94
CA VAL A 193 -1.02 0.62 16.78
C VAL A 193 -1.30 -0.33 17.93
N LEU A 194 -1.08 0.13 19.15
CA LEU A 194 -1.26 -0.68 20.36
C LEU A 194 -2.75 -0.94 20.62
N SER A 195 -3.09 -2.11 21.17
CA SER A 195 -4.48 -2.48 21.49
C SER A 195 -5.11 -1.52 22.50
N CYS A 196 -4.35 -1.15 23.52
CA CYS A 196 -4.70 -0.09 24.49
C CYS A 196 -3.49 0.85 24.66
N PRO A 197 -3.68 2.04 25.29
CA PRO A 197 -2.56 2.91 25.61
C PRO A 197 -1.59 2.25 26.60
N TYR A 198 -0.29 2.34 26.33
CA TYR A 198 0.77 1.77 27.16
C TYR A 198 1.57 2.88 27.84
N ASN A 199 2.01 2.59 29.06
CA ASN A 199 2.97 3.43 29.77
C ASN A 199 4.38 3.31 29.15
N PHE A 200 5.31 4.13 29.61
CA PHE A 200 6.66 4.21 29.08
C PHE A 200 7.41 2.87 29.12
N GLU A 201 7.33 2.12 30.24
CA GLU A 201 8.07 0.85 30.40
C GLU A 201 7.56 -0.24 29.44
N LYS A 202 6.24 -0.39 29.32
CA LYS A 202 5.64 -1.28 28.31
C LYS A 202 5.99 -0.86 26.90
N THR A 203 6.01 0.45 26.62
CA THR A 203 6.41 0.98 25.31
C THR A 203 7.85 0.61 24.97
N LYS A 204 8.78 0.71 25.93
CA LYS A 204 10.19 0.28 25.74
C LYS A 204 10.29 -1.20 25.37
N LEU A 205 9.47 -2.05 26.00
CA LEU A 205 9.45 -3.48 25.69
C LEU A 205 9.00 -3.71 24.24
N ILE A 206 7.90 -3.10 23.82
CA ILE A 206 7.40 -3.23 22.44
C ILE A 206 8.40 -2.68 21.42
N VAL A 207 9.05 -1.55 21.72
CA VAL A 207 10.10 -1.02 20.83
C VAL A 207 11.24 -2.03 20.67
N LYS A 208 11.67 -2.74 21.73
CA LYS A 208 12.69 -3.79 21.62
C LYS A 208 12.23 -4.95 20.73
N GLU A 209 11.01 -5.44 20.93
CA GLU A 209 10.44 -6.51 20.10
C GLU A 209 10.34 -6.08 18.61
N MET A 210 9.92 -4.86 18.35
CA MET A 210 9.85 -4.32 16.99
C MET A 210 11.25 -4.17 16.35
N LEU A 211 12.26 -3.79 17.12
CA LEU A 211 13.65 -3.69 16.65
C LEU A 211 14.23 -5.08 16.33
N ASP A 212 13.92 -6.10 17.12
CA ASP A 212 14.34 -7.47 16.85
C ASP A 212 13.72 -7.99 15.54
N LEU A 213 12.42 -7.74 15.32
CA LEU A 213 11.75 -8.10 14.07
C LEU A 213 12.31 -7.32 12.87
N LEU A 214 12.60 -6.02 13.03
CA LEU A 214 13.21 -5.20 11.98
C LEU A 214 14.63 -5.73 11.64
N ALA A 215 15.41 -6.09 12.63
CA ALA A 215 16.74 -6.67 12.42
C ALA A 215 16.68 -8.00 11.67
N LEU A 216 15.71 -8.87 12.01
CA LEU A 216 15.46 -10.12 11.28
C LEU A 216 15.07 -9.86 9.81
N ASP A 217 14.26 -8.84 9.55
CA ASP A 217 13.87 -8.46 8.19
C ASP A 217 15.07 -7.91 7.39
N LEU A 218 15.95 -7.14 8.01
CA LEU A 218 17.22 -6.68 7.43
C LEU A 218 18.11 -7.86 7.05
N VAL A 219 18.36 -8.78 8.01
CA VAL A 219 19.18 -9.98 7.76
C VAL A 219 18.58 -10.85 6.65
N GLY A 220 17.27 -11.10 6.70
CA GLY A 220 16.58 -11.92 5.69
C GLY A 220 16.64 -11.36 4.28
N LYS A 221 16.98 -10.07 4.12
CA LYS A 221 17.12 -9.36 2.84
C LYS A 221 18.57 -9.01 2.50
N SER A 222 19.54 -9.47 3.32
CA SER A 222 20.96 -9.11 3.20
C SER A 222 21.18 -7.59 3.19
N LEU A 223 20.49 -6.87 4.09
CA LEU A 223 20.51 -5.41 4.20
C LEU A 223 21.09 -4.98 5.54
N VAL A 224 21.74 -3.82 5.52
CA VAL A 224 22.28 -3.17 6.72
C VAL A 224 21.86 -1.69 6.74
N THR A 225 21.85 -1.10 7.92
CA THR A 225 21.52 0.32 8.14
C THR A 225 22.51 0.98 9.12
N ASN A 226 22.66 2.30 9.00
CA ASN A 226 23.39 3.11 9.98
C ASN A 226 22.49 4.16 10.64
N GLN A 227 21.18 4.12 10.38
CA GLN A 227 20.26 5.13 10.90
C GLN A 227 18.89 4.56 11.20
N ILE A 228 18.38 4.81 12.41
CA ILE A 228 17.03 4.47 12.82
C ILE A 228 16.24 5.74 13.12
N VAL A 229 15.02 5.81 12.59
CA VAL A 229 14.05 6.86 12.95
C VAL A 229 12.98 6.24 13.83
N LEU A 230 12.81 6.80 15.04
CA LEU A 230 11.78 6.39 15.99
C LEU A 230 10.71 7.49 16.07
N THR A 231 9.44 7.10 15.92
CA THR A 231 8.30 8.00 16.11
C THR A 231 7.31 7.36 17.08
N ILE A 232 7.02 8.05 18.18
CA ILE A 232 6.07 7.62 19.21
C ILE A 232 4.86 8.54 19.17
N GLY A 233 3.69 7.98 18.89
CA GLY A 233 2.41 8.67 18.93
C GLY A 233 1.70 8.42 20.25
N TYR A 234 1.36 9.50 20.96
CA TYR A 234 0.67 9.43 22.21
C TYR A 234 -0.84 9.21 22.04
N ASP A 235 -1.50 8.72 23.06
CA ASP A 235 -2.94 8.58 23.07
C ASP A 235 -3.62 9.95 23.12
N LYS A 236 -4.80 10.05 22.52
CA LYS A 236 -5.58 11.29 22.44
C LYS A 236 -6.16 11.72 23.79
N ASP A 237 -6.38 10.76 24.68
CA ASP A 237 -7.02 10.97 25.98
C ASP A 237 -5.99 11.27 27.10
N ASN A 238 -4.72 11.55 26.75
CA ASN A 238 -3.74 12.06 27.70
C ASN A 238 -4.15 13.45 28.21
N ASP A 239 -4.12 13.63 29.51
CA ASP A 239 -4.19 14.95 30.13
C ASP A 239 -2.82 15.62 30.01
N TYR A 240 -2.70 16.60 29.11
CA TYR A 240 -1.42 17.22 28.74
C TYR A 240 -1.57 18.66 28.26
N ASP A 241 -0.90 19.57 28.99
CA ASP A 241 -0.91 21.02 28.70
C ASP A 241 0.23 21.49 27.79
N GLY A 242 1.06 20.58 27.28
CA GLY A 242 2.19 20.90 26.44
C GLY A 242 1.84 21.03 24.96
N GLU A 243 2.84 20.83 24.11
CA GLU A 243 2.71 21.00 22.66
C GLU A 243 1.75 19.97 22.06
N MET A 244 0.71 20.47 21.39
CA MET A 244 -0.33 19.67 20.75
C MET A 244 -0.25 19.76 19.23
N MET A 245 -0.78 18.76 18.54
CA MET A 245 -0.94 18.74 17.08
C MET A 245 -2.35 18.26 16.71
N ILE A 246 -2.77 18.56 15.48
CA ILE A 246 -4.02 18.04 14.92
C ILE A 246 -3.70 16.80 14.07
N ASP A 247 -4.37 15.70 14.35
CA ASP A 247 -4.21 14.47 13.58
C ASP A 247 -5.07 14.49 12.29
N ARG A 248 -4.93 13.44 11.47
CA ARG A 248 -5.69 13.29 10.20
C ARG A 248 -7.21 13.18 10.38
N TYR A 249 -7.67 12.98 11.60
CA TYR A 249 -9.10 12.92 11.96
C TYR A 249 -9.60 14.22 12.61
N ASN A 250 -8.81 15.29 12.50
CA ASN A 250 -9.07 16.61 13.09
C ASN A 250 -9.16 16.58 14.63
N ARG A 251 -8.46 15.65 15.29
CA ARG A 251 -8.42 15.53 16.75
C ARG A 251 -7.15 16.19 17.28
N LYS A 252 -7.29 16.93 18.38
CA LYS A 252 -6.16 17.53 19.12
C LYS A 252 -5.48 16.42 19.93
N ILE A 253 -4.22 16.14 19.64
CA ILE A 253 -3.42 15.10 20.30
C ILE A 253 -2.07 15.66 20.72
N PRO A 254 -1.40 15.11 21.76
CA PRO A 254 -0.04 15.49 22.10
C PRO A 254 0.90 15.33 20.90
N LYS A 255 1.81 16.27 20.70
CA LYS A 255 2.81 16.21 19.63
C LYS A 255 3.63 14.94 19.76
N ARG A 256 3.80 14.22 18.67
CA ARG A 256 4.55 12.95 18.60
C ARG A 256 6.01 13.19 18.99
N ALA A 257 6.58 12.27 19.77
CA ALA A 257 8.02 12.19 19.90
C ALA A 257 8.60 11.62 18.60
N HIS A 258 9.58 12.31 18.04
CA HIS A 258 10.22 11.93 16.79
C HIS A 258 11.72 12.20 16.89
N GLY A 259 12.54 11.23 16.51
CA GLY A 259 13.98 11.40 16.54
C GLY A 259 14.71 10.41 15.65
N THR A 260 15.85 10.90 15.16
CA THR A 260 16.80 10.11 14.38
C THR A 260 17.95 9.66 15.27
N ILE A 261 18.28 8.38 15.16
CA ILE A 261 19.36 7.70 15.89
C ILE A 261 20.41 7.27 14.85
N HIS A 262 21.60 7.81 14.93
CA HIS A 262 22.74 7.41 14.10
C HIS A 262 23.51 6.28 14.81
N ILE A 263 23.99 5.33 14.01
CA ILE A 263 24.81 4.21 14.43
C ILE A 263 26.15 4.37 13.69
N ASP A 264 27.25 4.28 14.41
CA ASP A 264 28.59 4.61 13.88
C ASP A 264 29.05 3.74 12.70
N ARG A 265 28.33 2.67 12.42
CA ARG A 265 28.60 1.75 11.30
C ARG A 265 27.31 1.15 10.73
N TYR A 266 27.37 0.70 9.52
CA TYR A 266 26.31 -0.12 8.93
C TYR A 266 26.19 -1.46 9.67
N THR A 267 24.97 -1.85 10.00
CA THR A 267 24.71 -3.08 10.78
C THR A 267 23.28 -3.57 10.61
N SER A 268 23.08 -4.88 10.71
CA SER A 268 21.81 -5.56 10.92
C SER A 268 21.71 -6.17 12.32
N SER A 269 22.71 -5.92 13.19
CA SER A 269 22.75 -6.47 14.54
C SER A 269 21.67 -5.89 15.43
N SER A 270 20.67 -6.71 15.80
CA SER A 270 19.62 -6.37 16.77
C SER A 270 20.21 -5.76 18.06
N LYS A 271 21.27 -6.37 18.61
CA LYS A 271 21.94 -5.90 19.83
C LYS A 271 22.47 -4.47 19.71
N LEU A 272 23.13 -4.15 18.59
CA LEU A 272 23.71 -2.80 18.38
C LEU A 272 22.60 -1.77 18.16
N ILE A 273 21.65 -2.08 17.28
CA ILE A 273 20.52 -1.21 16.97
C ILE A 273 19.72 -0.91 18.25
N THR A 274 19.35 -1.94 19.00
CA THR A 274 18.59 -1.80 20.25
C THR A 274 19.34 -0.98 21.28
N LYS A 275 20.65 -1.19 21.43
CA LYS A 275 21.48 -0.42 22.37
C LYS A 275 21.40 1.08 22.07
N GLU A 276 21.58 1.49 20.82
CA GLU A 276 21.58 2.91 20.45
C GLU A 276 20.17 3.53 20.53
N VAL A 277 19.13 2.80 20.13
CA VAL A 277 17.74 3.26 20.26
C VAL A 277 17.35 3.43 21.73
N MET A 278 17.72 2.48 22.62
CA MET A 278 17.39 2.56 24.05
C MET A 278 18.09 3.73 24.77
N LYS A 279 19.27 4.15 24.33
CA LYS A 279 19.92 5.36 24.87
C LYS A 279 19.10 6.63 24.54
N LYS A 280 18.48 6.68 23.36
CA LYS A 280 17.74 7.86 22.90
C LYS A 280 16.30 7.90 23.37
N ILE A 281 15.65 6.76 23.55
CA ILE A 281 14.22 6.70 23.92
C ILE A 281 13.93 7.38 25.25
N ASP A 282 14.86 7.27 26.22
CA ASP A 282 14.73 7.85 27.55
C ASP A 282 14.72 9.39 27.55
N VAL A 283 15.31 10.01 26.53
CA VAL A 283 15.38 11.47 26.33
C VAL A 283 14.26 11.94 25.38
N LEU A 284 13.96 11.13 24.36
CA LEU A 284 13.03 11.49 23.29
C LEU A 284 11.57 11.47 23.75
N VAL A 285 11.20 10.47 24.57
CA VAL A 285 9.81 10.16 24.87
C VAL A 285 9.37 10.80 26.19
N ASN A 286 8.24 11.48 26.20
CA ASN A 286 7.65 11.97 27.44
C ASN A 286 7.11 10.77 28.26
N LYS A 287 7.76 10.50 29.39
CA LYS A 287 7.50 9.33 30.24
C LYS A 287 6.16 9.39 30.98
N LYS A 288 5.54 10.57 31.04
CA LYS A 288 4.24 10.78 31.73
C LYS A 288 3.05 10.46 30.82
N LEU A 289 3.26 10.43 29.50
CA LEU A 289 2.18 10.24 28.54
C LEU A 289 2.01 8.76 28.16
N LEU A 290 0.77 8.36 27.99
CA LEU A 290 0.42 7.05 27.46
C LEU A 290 0.60 7.04 25.94
N VAL A 291 1.18 5.95 25.44
CA VAL A 291 1.53 5.74 24.04
C VAL A 291 0.49 4.88 23.35
N LYS A 292 0.09 5.27 22.14
CA LYS A 292 -0.88 4.52 21.32
C LYS A 292 -0.30 3.99 20.01
N ARG A 293 0.79 4.59 19.52
CA ARG A 293 1.41 4.20 18.24
C ARG A 293 2.94 4.25 18.33
N ILE A 294 3.57 3.27 17.71
CA ILE A 294 5.02 3.19 17.56
C ILE A 294 5.32 2.99 16.08
N ASN A 295 6.25 3.77 15.51
CA ASN A 295 6.81 3.53 14.19
C ASN A 295 8.33 3.56 14.29
N ILE A 296 8.98 2.59 13.65
CA ILE A 296 10.43 2.45 13.58
C ILE A 296 10.80 2.29 12.11
N THR A 297 11.77 3.06 11.65
CA THR A 297 12.24 2.99 10.26
C THR A 297 13.77 2.91 10.26
N ALA A 298 14.33 1.89 9.65
CA ALA A 298 15.72 1.83 9.24
C ALA A 298 15.88 2.66 7.97
N CYS A 299 16.72 3.68 8.01
CA CYS A 299 17.05 4.55 6.88
C CYS A 299 18.47 4.27 6.40
N ASN A 300 18.88 4.87 5.27
CA ASN A 300 20.17 4.63 4.63
C ASN A 300 20.47 3.13 4.48
N VAL A 301 19.46 2.38 4.04
CA VAL A 301 19.59 0.93 3.89
C VAL A 301 20.36 0.62 2.62
N ILE A 302 21.40 -0.22 2.75
CA ILE A 302 22.23 -0.72 1.64
C ILE A 302 22.38 -2.24 1.74
N TYR A 303 22.84 -2.89 0.68
CA TYR A 303 23.21 -4.30 0.75
C TYR A 303 24.46 -4.48 1.63
N GLU A 304 24.55 -5.60 2.34
CA GLU A 304 25.65 -5.91 3.24
C GLU A 304 27.00 -5.97 2.48
N GLU A 305 26.98 -6.48 1.24
CA GLU A 305 28.15 -6.52 0.36
C GLU A 305 28.68 -5.12 0.01
N ASP A 306 27.79 -4.15 -0.17
CA ASP A 306 28.18 -2.76 -0.46
C ASP A 306 28.79 -2.08 0.80
N ALA A 307 28.31 -2.44 2.00
CA ALA A 307 28.85 -1.91 3.24
C ALA A 307 30.28 -2.39 3.49
N LEU A 308 30.61 -3.63 3.12
CA LEU A 308 31.95 -4.18 3.26
C LEU A 308 32.95 -3.47 2.35
N SER A 309 32.54 -3.05 1.16
CA SER A 309 33.39 -2.29 0.24
C SER A 309 33.77 -0.89 0.75
N LEU A 310 32.94 -0.30 1.63
CA LEU A 310 33.20 1.01 2.26
C LEU A 310 34.21 0.93 3.42
N ILE A 311 34.53 -0.26 3.93
CA ILE A 311 35.49 -0.46 5.03
C ILE A 311 36.92 -0.64 4.50
N HIS A 312 37.10 -0.88 3.21
CA HIS A 312 38.40 -1.11 2.57
C HIS A 312 39.02 0.12 1.89
N ILE A 313 38.53 1.33 2.19
CA ILE A 313 39.10 2.58 1.70
C ILE A 313 40.03 3.21 2.74
#